data_629f717aa69717764ffcbfa85c940434
#
_entry.id   629f717aa69717764ffcbfa85c940434
#
_cell.length_a   1.000
_cell.length_b   1.000
_cell.length_c   1.000
_cell.angle_alpha   90.00
_cell.angle_beta   90.00
_cell.angle_gamma   90.00
#
_symmetry.space_group_name_H-M   'P 1'
#
loop_
_entity.id
_entity.type
_entity.pdbx_description
1 polymer ?
#
loop_
_entity_poly.entity_id
_entity_poly.type
_entity_poly.pdbx_seq_one_letter_code
_entity_poly.pdbx_strand_id
1 'polypeptide(L)'
;LVQSLDNQLSLLPSKQQYLDAQIQRANTRLEQGRQDLADTRFIAPYDLRIRAVEVEEHQYAGIGQPLFLADGIEQAEVEAQVPLTMLRRLMKAVSRPVDSQGSALDITERLDFSVIRSEVELTGFPAVRWPASVTRVASGLDPGTRSGRVVVTVDQPYSLARLPERPALQRDMHVQVNFAADSPEPLLAVPSSAVHQGEIFLLGEGDLLQRRPVTVAFEQNGLAVIESGLVAGELLITDDPMPAIAGMKVTPHRNKDLEQHLQQLTLGAAQ
;
A
#
# COMPACT_ATOMS: atom_id res chain seq x y z
N LEU A 1 -30.54 82.75 1.50
CA LEU A 1 -29.11 82.39 1.31
C LEU A 1 -28.66 81.40 2.39
N VAL A 2 -28.89 81.65 3.69
CA VAL A 2 -28.47 80.74 4.77
C VAL A 2 -29.13 79.35 4.65
N GLN A 3 -30.44 79.27 4.43
CA GLN A 3 -31.19 78.01 4.26
C GLN A 3 -30.75 77.19 3.05
N SER A 4 -30.30 77.83 1.97
CA SER A 4 -29.81 77.12 0.80
C SER A 4 -28.42 76.48 1.01
N LEU A 5 -27.58 77.13 1.81
CA LEU A 5 -26.30 76.62 2.25
C LEU A 5 -26.43 75.41 3.23
N ASP A 6 -27.37 75.52 4.15
CA ASP A 6 -27.65 74.40 5.10
C ASP A 6 -28.18 73.16 4.36
N ASN A 7 -29.06 73.36 3.37
CA ASN A 7 -29.51 72.24 2.54
C ASN A 7 -28.39 71.62 1.70
N GLN A 8 -27.46 72.43 1.21
CA GLN A 8 -26.28 71.89 0.47
C GLN A 8 -25.34 71.16 1.41
N LEU A 9 -25.10 71.68 2.61
CA LEU A 9 -24.29 71.00 3.63
C LEU A 9 -24.89 69.66 4.08
N SER A 10 -26.19 69.57 4.22
CA SER A 10 -26.86 68.30 4.61
C SER A 10 -26.82 67.23 3.54
N LEU A 11 -26.64 67.61 2.27
CA LEU A 11 -26.49 66.67 1.14
C LEU A 11 -25.07 66.14 0.99
N LEU A 12 -24.06 66.81 1.53
CA LEU A 12 -22.64 66.38 1.39
C LEU A 12 -22.36 64.97 1.91
N PRO A 13 -22.87 64.58 3.12
CA PRO A 13 -22.63 63.22 3.62
C PRO A 13 -23.20 62.14 2.69
N SER A 14 -24.40 62.35 2.18
CA SER A 14 -25.05 61.40 1.24
C SER A 14 -24.29 61.30 -0.07
N LYS A 15 -23.76 62.42 -0.57
CA LYS A 15 -22.94 62.45 -1.78
C LYS A 15 -21.59 61.77 -1.54
N GLN A 16 -21.00 61.95 -0.38
CA GLN A 16 -19.75 61.28 0.01
C GLN A 16 -19.98 59.77 0.07
N GLN A 17 -21.02 59.30 0.78
CA GLN A 17 -21.36 57.88 0.84
C GLN A 17 -21.61 57.26 -0.57
N TYR A 18 -22.25 57.99 -1.44
CA TYR A 18 -22.48 57.55 -2.83
C TYR A 18 -21.15 57.39 -3.59
N LEU A 19 -20.25 58.39 -3.47
CA LEU A 19 -18.94 58.35 -4.11
C LEU A 19 -18.06 57.20 -3.53
N ASP A 20 -18.07 57.02 -2.21
CA ASP A 20 -17.36 55.93 -1.56
C ASP A 20 -17.87 54.57 -2.04
N ALA A 21 -19.18 54.40 -2.17
CA ALA A 21 -19.78 53.19 -2.74
C ALA A 21 -19.39 52.98 -4.21
N GLN A 22 -19.24 54.03 -5.00
CA GLN A 22 -18.75 53.92 -6.38
C GLN A 22 -17.28 53.49 -6.45
N ILE A 23 -16.44 54.08 -5.58
CA ILE A 23 -15.02 53.71 -5.49
C ILE A 23 -14.88 52.23 -5.06
N GLN A 24 -15.65 51.80 -4.08
CA GLN A 24 -15.65 50.37 -3.68
C GLN A 24 -16.05 49.45 -4.86
N ARG A 25 -17.10 49.78 -5.60
CA ARG A 25 -17.52 49.00 -6.77
C ARG A 25 -16.44 48.96 -7.85
N ALA A 26 -15.79 50.11 -8.11
CA ALA A 26 -14.69 50.17 -9.09
C ALA A 26 -13.48 49.32 -8.65
N ASN A 27 -13.12 49.39 -7.37
CA ASN A 27 -12.04 48.58 -6.80
C ASN A 27 -12.36 47.08 -6.87
N THR A 28 -13.60 46.70 -6.55
CA THR A 28 -14.02 45.28 -6.66
C THR A 28 -13.93 44.79 -8.11
N ARG A 29 -14.36 45.62 -9.09
CA ARG A 29 -14.24 45.27 -10.51
C ARG A 29 -12.79 45.16 -10.95
N LEU A 30 -11.93 46.05 -10.46
CA LEU A 30 -10.49 46.01 -10.78
C LEU A 30 -9.86 44.74 -10.22
N GLU A 31 -10.17 44.38 -8.98
CA GLU A 31 -9.67 43.13 -8.35
C GLU A 31 -10.17 41.88 -9.10
N GLN A 32 -11.45 41.88 -9.51
CA GLN A 32 -11.99 40.79 -10.31
C GLN A 32 -11.29 40.66 -11.66
N GLY A 33 -11.08 41.80 -12.37
CA GLY A 33 -10.36 41.78 -13.63
C GLY A 33 -8.89 41.36 -13.50
N ARG A 34 -8.25 41.66 -12.36
CA ARG A 34 -6.90 41.16 -12.07
C ARG A 34 -6.89 39.64 -11.80
N GLN A 35 -7.89 39.14 -11.11
CA GLN A 35 -8.04 37.71 -10.87
C GLN A 35 -8.30 36.96 -12.18
N ASP A 36 -9.25 37.49 -13.01
CA ASP A 36 -9.54 36.90 -14.32
C ASP A 36 -8.29 36.85 -15.22
N LEU A 37 -7.45 37.90 -15.16
CA LEU A 37 -6.18 37.91 -15.90
C LEU A 37 -5.16 36.90 -15.31
N ALA A 38 -5.08 36.77 -13.99
CA ALA A 38 -4.22 35.81 -13.37
C ALA A 38 -4.64 34.37 -13.74
N ASP A 39 -5.92 34.10 -13.79
CA ASP A 39 -6.50 32.78 -14.11
C ASP A 39 -6.26 32.38 -15.58
N THR A 40 -5.86 33.32 -16.45
CA THR A 40 -5.42 32.98 -17.83
C THR A 40 -4.01 32.36 -17.88
N ARG A 41 -3.28 32.37 -16.80
CA ARG A 41 -1.93 31.80 -16.71
C ARG A 41 -1.90 30.61 -15.78
N PHE A 42 -1.68 29.43 -16.34
CA PHE A 42 -1.53 28.20 -15.57
C PHE A 42 -0.07 27.98 -15.21
N ILE A 43 0.23 27.99 -13.92
CA ILE A 43 1.55 27.67 -13.39
C ILE A 43 1.41 26.35 -12.63
N ALA A 44 2.23 25.37 -12.96
CA ALA A 44 2.25 24.08 -12.27
C ALA A 44 2.59 24.30 -10.77
N PRO A 45 1.72 23.90 -9.83
CA PRO A 45 1.96 24.07 -8.39
C PRO A 45 2.96 23.07 -7.83
N TYR A 46 3.25 22.00 -8.57
CA TYR A 46 4.20 20.93 -8.24
C TYR A 46 4.75 20.32 -9.52
N ASP A 47 5.75 19.47 -9.40
CA ASP A 47 6.33 18.75 -10.52
C ASP A 47 5.33 17.76 -11.12
N LEU A 48 5.03 17.94 -12.40
CA LEU A 48 4.03 17.16 -13.11
C LEU A 48 4.50 16.79 -14.52
N ARG A 49 3.88 15.75 -15.07
CA ARG A 49 4.04 15.34 -16.46
C ARG A 49 2.72 15.51 -17.19
N ILE A 50 2.73 16.30 -18.26
CA ILE A 50 1.57 16.44 -19.12
C ILE A 50 1.37 15.14 -19.90
N ARG A 51 0.18 14.58 -19.79
CA ARG A 51 -0.23 13.34 -20.46
C ARG A 51 -0.96 13.60 -21.76
N ALA A 52 -1.87 14.55 -21.74
CA ALA A 52 -2.66 14.94 -22.90
C ALA A 52 -2.93 16.44 -22.87
N VAL A 53 -2.91 17.06 -24.03
CA VAL A 53 -3.34 18.45 -24.24
C VAL A 53 -4.67 18.39 -24.97
N GLU A 54 -5.70 19.03 -24.39
CA GLU A 54 -7.09 18.98 -24.87
C GLU A 54 -7.47 20.23 -25.70
N VAL A 55 -6.52 21.13 -25.89
CA VAL A 55 -6.75 22.40 -26.62
C VAL A 55 -5.63 22.65 -27.62
N GLU A 56 -5.96 23.36 -28.72
CA GLU A 56 -4.99 23.76 -29.72
C GLU A 56 -4.65 25.25 -29.58
N GLU A 57 -3.53 25.65 -30.16
CA GLU A 57 -3.14 27.06 -30.22
C GLU A 57 -4.22 27.86 -30.98
N HIS A 58 -4.57 29.03 -30.45
CA HIS A 58 -5.64 29.92 -30.95
C HIS A 58 -7.07 29.36 -30.75
N GLN A 59 -7.26 28.25 -30.08
CA GLN A 59 -8.59 27.75 -29.74
C GLN A 59 -9.19 28.56 -28.60
N TYR A 60 -10.49 28.89 -28.71
CA TYR A 60 -11.25 29.48 -27.62
C TYR A 60 -11.46 28.42 -26.51
N ALA A 61 -11.04 28.73 -25.30
CA ALA A 61 -11.28 27.91 -24.12
C ALA A 61 -12.36 28.55 -23.24
N GLY A 62 -13.42 27.82 -22.98
CA GLY A 62 -14.50 28.24 -22.08
C GLY A 62 -14.15 28.02 -20.61
N ILE A 63 -14.90 28.69 -19.72
CA ILE A 63 -14.76 28.49 -18.28
C ILE A 63 -15.11 27.06 -17.93
N GLY A 64 -14.21 26.37 -17.18
CA GLY A 64 -14.39 24.97 -16.77
C GLY A 64 -14.00 23.94 -17.83
N GLN A 65 -13.52 24.35 -19.00
CA GLN A 65 -13.00 23.43 -20.00
C GLN A 65 -11.65 22.89 -19.55
N PRO A 66 -11.43 21.55 -19.58
CA PRO A 66 -10.13 20.99 -19.34
C PRO A 66 -9.16 21.38 -20.47
N LEU A 67 -7.98 21.89 -20.13
CA LEU A 67 -6.97 22.30 -21.09
C LEU A 67 -5.93 21.22 -21.32
N PHE A 68 -5.57 20.48 -20.26
CA PHE A 68 -4.64 19.38 -20.32
C PHE A 68 -4.88 18.40 -19.15
N LEU A 69 -4.42 17.19 -19.33
CA LEU A 69 -4.35 16.18 -18.29
C LEU A 69 -2.89 16.01 -17.87
N ALA A 70 -2.64 16.04 -16.58
CA ALA A 70 -1.29 15.89 -16.04
C ALA A 70 -1.28 14.96 -14.81
N ASP A 71 -0.22 14.19 -14.68
CA ASP A 71 0.02 13.33 -13.54
C ASP A 71 1.18 13.91 -12.70
N GLY A 72 1.06 13.90 -11.38
CA GLY A 72 2.16 14.23 -10.48
C GLY A 72 3.28 13.20 -10.62
N ILE A 73 4.53 13.64 -10.51
CA ILE A 73 5.68 12.73 -10.70
C ILE A 73 6.45 12.43 -9.40
N GLU A 74 6.09 13.08 -8.30
CA GLU A 74 6.75 12.90 -7.02
C GLU A 74 6.44 11.55 -6.38
N GLN A 75 5.18 11.11 -6.49
CA GLN A 75 4.72 9.87 -5.87
C GLN A 75 3.72 9.14 -6.79
N ALA A 76 3.74 7.82 -6.71
CA ALA A 76 2.73 6.97 -7.32
C ALA A 76 2.06 6.12 -6.24
N GLU A 77 0.73 6.22 -6.15
CA GLU A 77 -0.07 5.37 -5.27
C GLU A 77 -0.54 4.12 -6.03
N VAL A 78 -0.40 2.97 -5.39
CA VAL A 78 -0.88 1.68 -5.89
C VAL A 78 -1.89 1.11 -4.90
N GLU A 79 -3.11 0.88 -5.36
CA GLU A 79 -4.14 0.20 -4.57
C GLU A 79 -4.04 -1.32 -4.76
N ALA A 80 -3.60 -2.02 -3.72
CA ALA A 80 -3.55 -3.47 -3.70
C ALA A 80 -4.80 -4.06 -3.04
N GLN A 81 -5.42 -5.04 -3.69
CA GLN A 81 -6.49 -5.84 -3.10
C GLN A 81 -5.88 -7.01 -2.34
N VAL A 82 -6.06 -7.02 -1.03
CA VAL A 82 -5.46 -8.00 -0.13
C VAL A 82 -6.55 -8.89 0.46
N PRO A 83 -6.49 -10.22 0.30
CA PRO A 83 -7.44 -11.14 0.93
C PRO A 83 -7.50 -10.94 2.45
N LEU A 84 -8.69 -11.09 3.04
CA LEU A 84 -8.91 -10.83 4.47
C LEU A 84 -7.98 -11.65 5.37
N THR A 85 -7.66 -12.88 4.98
CA THR A 85 -6.72 -13.75 5.71
C THR A 85 -5.31 -13.16 5.78
N MET A 86 -4.84 -12.60 4.67
CA MET A 86 -3.54 -11.94 4.58
C MET A 86 -3.56 -10.58 5.30
N LEU A 87 -4.64 -9.82 5.13
CA LEU A 87 -4.82 -8.53 5.82
C LEU A 87 -4.75 -8.71 7.35
N ARG A 88 -5.43 -9.74 7.89
CA ARG A 88 -5.36 -10.05 9.34
C ARG A 88 -3.93 -10.34 9.80
N ARG A 89 -3.13 -11.02 9.00
CA ARG A 89 -1.71 -11.28 9.31
C ARG A 89 -0.88 -10.00 9.30
N LEU A 90 -1.03 -9.18 8.26
CA LEU A 90 -0.38 -7.87 8.19
C LEU A 90 -0.75 -7.01 9.41
N MET A 91 -2.03 -6.97 9.77
CA MET A 91 -2.51 -6.22 10.93
C MET A 91 -1.93 -6.78 12.25
N LYS A 92 -1.78 -8.10 12.38
CA LYS A 92 -1.14 -8.72 13.57
C LYS A 92 0.34 -8.33 13.68
N ALA A 93 1.06 -8.27 12.56
CA ALA A 93 2.47 -7.86 12.54
C ALA A 93 2.67 -6.38 12.90
N VAL A 94 1.72 -5.53 12.56
CA VAL A 94 1.75 -4.07 12.76
C VAL A 94 1.19 -3.66 14.13
N SER A 95 0.36 -4.51 14.75
CA SER A 95 -0.27 -4.20 16.04
C SER A 95 0.77 -4.21 17.15
N ARG A 96 1.09 -3.04 17.71
CA ARG A 96 1.82 -2.95 18.99
C ARG A 96 0.91 -3.42 20.12
N PRO A 97 1.44 -4.09 21.14
CA PRO A 97 0.69 -4.38 22.37
C PRO A 97 0.23 -3.04 22.97
N VAL A 98 -1.09 -2.84 23.03
CA VAL A 98 -1.70 -1.59 23.49
C VAL A 98 -2.15 -1.75 24.93
N ASP A 99 -1.71 -0.85 25.79
CA ASP A 99 -2.39 -0.56 27.03
C ASP A 99 -3.81 -0.07 26.73
N SER A 100 -4.79 -0.73 27.34
CA SER A 100 -6.21 -0.78 26.97
C SER A 100 -7.05 0.50 27.22
N GLN A 101 -6.55 1.70 26.96
CA GLN A 101 -7.26 2.95 27.23
C GLN A 101 -7.46 3.91 26.05
N GLY A 102 -7.58 3.43 24.83
CA GLY A 102 -7.81 4.30 23.69
C GLY A 102 -9.08 3.98 22.89
N SER A 103 -9.72 5.00 22.36
CA SER A 103 -10.94 4.91 21.54
C SER A 103 -10.72 4.10 20.26
N ALA A 104 -11.72 3.31 19.87
CA ALA A 104 -11.70 2.48 18.65
C ALA A 104 -11.61 3.30 17.35
N LEU A 105 -11.72 4.64 17.42
CA LEU A 105 -11.66 5.53 16.26
C LEU A 105 -10.21 5.84 15.81
N ASP A 106 -9.21 5.60 16.67
CA ASP A 106 -7.80 5.91 16.42
C ASP A 106 -6.98 4.72 15.90
N ILE A 107 -7.62 3.73 15.29
CA ILE A 107 -6.95 2.50 14.83
C ILE A 107 -5.83 2.81 13.82
N THR A 108 -6.02 3.79 12.95
CA THR A 108 -5.05 4.13 11.91
C THR A 108 -3.78 4.77 12.48
N GLU A 109 -3.88 5.56 13.55
CA GLU A 109 -2.72 6.18 14.22
C GLU A 109 -1.89 5.19 15.06
N ARG A 110 -2.47 4.02 15.36
CA ARG A 110 -1.86 2.98 16.19
C ARG A 110 -1.10 1.92 15.40
N LEU A 111 -1.20 1.95 14.09
CA LEU A 111 -0.58 0.99 13.20
C LEU A 111 0.76 1.53 12.71
N ASP A 112 1.82 0.85 13.09
CA ASP A 112 3.16 1.17 12.60
C ASP A 112 3.43 0.41 11.30
N PHE A 113 3.06 1.02 10.19
CA PHE A 113 3.29 0.42 8.87
C PHE A 113 4.76 0.36 8.46
N SER A 114 5.66 1.04 9.18
CA SER A 114 7.10 1.00 8.90
C SER A 114 7.73 -0.39 9.09
N VAL A 115 7.05 -1.25 9.85
CA VAL A 115 7.46 -2.67 10.07
C VAL A 115 7.22 -3.52 8.82
N ILE A 116 6.35 -3.06 7.90
CA ILE A 116 6.04 -3.77 6.67
C ILE A 116 6.94 -3.25 5.55
N ARG A 117 7.81 -4.10 5.07
CA ARG A 117 8.51 -3.86 3.80
C ARG A 117 7.56 -4.17 2.67
N SER A 118 7.41 -3.25 1.75
CA SER A 118 6.58 -3.44 0.57
C SER A 118 7.36 -3.14 -0.70
N GLU A 119 7.12 -3.94 -1.73
CA GLU A 119 7.67 -3.76 -3.06
C GLU A 119 6.56 -3.89 -4.08
N VAL A 120 6.60 -3.02 -5.07
CA VAL A 120 5.73 -3.10 -6.24
C VAL A 120 6.50 -3.79 -7.36
N GLU A 121 5.96 -4.85 -7.91
CA GLU A 121 6.56 -5.68 -8.96
C GLU A 121 5.71 -5.59 -10.23
N LEU A 122 6.35 -5.45 -11.39
CA LEU A 122 5.65 -5.43 -12.66
C LEU A 122 5.17 -6.84 -13.03
N THR A 123 3.87 -6.98 -13.25
CA THR A 123 3.27 -8.28 -13.59
C THR A 123 3.90 -8.84 -14.86
N GLY A 124 4.40 -10.07 -14.77
CA GLY A 124 5.12 -10.74 -15.86
C GLY A 124 6.63 -10.43 -15.96
N PHE A 125 7.14 -9.50 -15.15
CA PHE A 125 8.55 -9.14 -15.12
C PHE A 125 9.06 -9.05 -13.67
N PRO A 126 9.30 -10.17 -12.99
CA PRO A 126 9.63 -10.19 -11.55
C PRO A 126 10.96 -9.51 -11.20
N ALA A 127 11.82 -9.27 -12.19
CA ALA A 127 13.03 -8.48 -12.00
C ALA A 127 12.78 -6.97 -11.89
N VAL A 128 11.60 -6.50 -12.32
CA VAL A 128 11.25 -5.07 -12.30
C VAL A 128 10.48 -4.76 -11.02
N ARG A 129 11.15 -4.14 -10.07
CA ARG A 129 10.62 -3.82 -8.75
C ARG A 129 10.89 -2.38 -8.36
N TRP A 130 9.95 -1.80 -7.64
CA TRP A 130 10.06 -0.48 -7.02
C TRP A 130 9.86 -0.63 -5.52
N PRO A 131 10.75 -0.04 -4.70
CA PRO A 131 10.53 0.02 -3.26
C PRO A 131 9.27 0.86 -2.99
N ALA A 132 8.46 0.40 -2.07
CA ALA A 132 7.22 1.06 -1.72
C ALA A 132 7.03 1.08 -0.20
N SER A 133 6.21 1.97 0.29
CA SER A 133 5.80 2.05 1.69
C SER A 133 4.28 1.93 1.81
N VAL A 134 3.80 1.22 2.83
CA VAL A 134 2.37 1.17 3.13
C VAL A 134 1.96 2.50 3.73
N THR A 135 1.05 3.20 3.05
CA THR A 135 0.60 4.52 3.48
C THR A 135 -0.71 4.44 4.28
N ARG A 136 -1.63 3.61 3.81
CA ARG A 136 -2.93 3.48 4.46
C ARG A 136 -3.61 2.16 4.11
N VAL A 137 -4.47 1.71 5.02
CA VAL A 137 -5.44 0.65 4.75
C VAL A 137 -6.80 1.33 4.60
N ALA A 138 -7.44 1.15 3.45
CA ALA A 138 -8.75 1.78 3.22
C ALA A 138 -9.79 1.16 4.16
N SER A 139 -10.63 2.00 4.73
CA SER A 139 -11.75 1.57 5.54
C SER A 139 -12.80 0.90 4.65
N GLY A 140 -13.14 -0.34 4.99
CA GLY A 140 -14.15 -1.13 4.31
C GLY A 140 -13.57 -2.30 3.53
N LEU A 141 -14.33 -3.39 3.53
CA LEU A 141 -14.04 -4.58 2.75
C LEU A 141 -14.87 -4.54 1.47
N ASP A 142 -14.30 -4.97 0.38
CA ASP A 142 -15.06 -5.23 -0.82
C ASP A 142 -15.93 -6.49 -0.60
N PRO A 143 -17.29 -6.36 -0.62
CA PRO A 143 -18.16 -7.47 -0.32
C PRO A 143 -18.13 -8.57 -1.39
N GLY A 144 -17.77 -8.24 -2.64
CA GLY A 144 -17.68 -9.18 -3.74
C GLY A 144 -16.45 -10.07 -3.67
N THR A 145 -15.29 -9.46 -3.39
CA THR A 145 -13.99 -10.16 -3.37
C THR A 145 -13.56 -10.57 -1.96
N ARG A 146 -14.25 -10.09 -0.91
CA ARG A 146 -13.87 -10.27 0.51
C ARG A 146 -12.42 -9.85 0.77
N SER A 147 -11.97 -8.79 0.10
CA SER A 147 -10.64 -8.25 0.22
C SER A 147 -10.67 -6.86 0.85
N GLY A 148 -9.60 -6.52 1.55
CA GLY A 148 -9.33 -5.15 1.97
C GLY A 148 -8.43 -4.46 0.95
N ARG A 149 -8.53 -3.13 0.86
CA ARG A 149 -7.65 -2.32 0.03
C ARG A 149 -6.52 -1.75 0.88
N VAL A 150 -5.30 -2.02 0.44
CA VAL A 150 -4.08 -1.47 1.03
C VAL A 150 -3.46 -0.54 0.00
N VAL A 151 -3.17 0.68 0.38
CA VAL A 151 -2.52 1.66 -0.50
C VAL A 151 -1.05 1.71 -0.14
N VAL A 152 -0.23 1.49 -1.15
CA VAL A 152 1.22 1.66 -1.06
C VAL A 152 1.68 2.80 -1.94
N THR A 153 2.67 3.54 -1.47
CA THR A 153 3.24 4.68 -2.17
C THR A 153 4.66 4.35 -2.61
N VAL A 154 4.94 4.61 -3.87
CA VAL A 154 6.29 4.59 -4.44
C VAL A 154 6.74 6.04 -4.58
N ASP A 155 7.80 6.41 -3.86
CA ASP A 155 8.37 7.74 -3.94
C ASP A 155 9.23 7.87 -5.20
N GLN A 156 9.14 9.01 -5.85
CA GLN A 156 9.93 9.39 -7.03
C GLN A 156 9.99 8.31 -8.13
N PRO A 157 8.85 7.81 -8.60
CA PRO A 157 8.77 6.67 -9.52
C PRO A 157 9.50 6.89 -10.85
N TYR A 158 9.68 8.16 -11.23
CA TYR A 158 10.40 8.54 -12.46
C TYR A 158 11.90 8.64 -12.25
N SER A 159 12.38 9.15 -11.12
CA SER A 159 13.82 9.23 -10.81
C SER A 159 14.43 7.87 -10.52
N LEU A 160 13.61 6.92 -10.06
CA LEU A 160 14.01 5.53 -9.86
C LEU A 160 14.12 4.73 -11.17
N ALA A 161 13.71 5.29 -12.31
CA ALA A 161 13.81 4.60 -13.59
C ALA A 161 15.26 4.35 -14.00
N ARG A 162 15.54 3.14 -14.47
CA ARG A 162 16.84 2.70 -15.02
C ARG A 162 16.59 1.88 -16.28
N LEU A 163 16.44 2.56 -17.42
CA LEU A 163 16.20 1.90 -18.68
C LEU A 163 17.44 1.15 -19.16
N PRO A 164 17.32 -0.07 -19.74
CA PRO A 164 16.06 -0.80 -19.99
C PRO A 164 15.56 -1.65 -18.80
N GLU A 165 16.31 -1.75 -17.71
CA GLU A 165 16.08 -2.69 -16.61
C GLU A 165 14.80 -2.38 -15.82
N ARG A 166 14.57 -1.12 -15.53
CA ARG A 166 13.41 -0.67 -14.76
C ARG A 166 12.82 0.59 -15.36
N PRO A 167 11.63 0.52 -15.99
CA PRO A 167 10.92 1.71 -16.46
C PRO A 167 10.40 2.54 -15.29
N ALA A 168 9.98 3.79 -15.56
CA ALA A 168 9.22 4.55 -14.56
C ALA A 168 7.88 3.86 -14.29
N LEU A 169 7.45 3.83 -13.04
CA LEU A 169 6.11 3.36 -12.69
C LEU A 169 5.09 4.39 -13.17
N GLN A 170 4.26 3.98 -14.11
CA GLN A 170 3.26 4.84 -14.73
C GLN A 170 1.85 4.36 -14.39
N ARG A 171 0.90 5.24 -14.55
CA ARG A 171 -0.51 4.92 -14.43
C ARG A 171 -0.91 3.80 -15.40
N ASP A 172 -1.91 3.03 -15.02
CA ASP A 172 -2.47 1.91 -15.80
C ASP A 172 -1.52 0.72 -16.01
N MET A 173 -0.35 0.70 -15.32
CA MET A 173 0.48 -0.50 -15.27
C MET A 173 -0.15 -1.55 -14.35
N HIS A 174 -0.17 -2.81 -14.83
CA HIS A 174 -0.56 -3.94 -14.00
C HIS A 174 0.62 -4.36 -13.13
N VAL A 175 0.45 -4.24 -11.84
CA VAL A 175 1.50 -4.52 -10.86
C VAL A 175 0.99 -5.43 -9.75
N GLN A 176 1.91 -6.14 -9.13
CA GLN A 176 1.69 -6.93 -7.93
C GLN A 176 2.42 -6.26 -6.76
N VAL A 177 1.80 -6.26 -5.59
CA VAL A 177 2.43 -5.74 -4.38
C VAL A 177 2.82 -6.89 -3.47
N ASN A 178 4.10 -6.96 -3.16
CA ASN A 178 4.67 -7.94 -2.25
C ASN A 178 4.85 -7.27 -0.88
N PHE A 179 4.31 -7.90 0.16
CA PHE A 179 4.44 -7.45 1.53
C PHE A 179 5.31 -8.43 2.32
N ALA A 180 6.28 -7.93 3.05
CA ALA A 180 7.10 -8.69 3.97
C ALA A 180 7.10 -8.01 5.35
N ALA A 181 6.88 -8.78 6.39
CA ALA A 181 6.96 -8.33 7.76
C ALA A 181 7.73 -9.36 8.57
N ASP A 182 8.57 -8.89 9.48
CA ASP A 182 9.27 -9.79 10.39
C ASP A 182 8.29 -10.32 11.44
N SER A 183 8.34 -11.63 11.69
CA SER A 183 7.54 -12.21 12.76
C SER A 183 8.17 -11.89 14.12
N PRO A 184 7.41 -11.39 15.10
CA PRO A 184 7.92 -11.16 16.45
C PRO A 184 8.32 -12.46 17.17
N GLU A 185 7.79 -13.59 16.72
CA GLU A 185 8.08 -14.91 17.27
C GLU A 185 8.69 -15.82 16.19
N PRO A 186 9.62 -16.72 16.57
CA PRO A 186 10.15 -17.71 15.64
C PRO A 186 9.02 -18.60 15.11
N LEU A 187 8.94 -18.74 13.80
CA LEU A 187 7.97 -19.60 13.15
C LEU A 187 8.61 -20.96 12.82
N LEU A 188 7.87 -22.03 13.08
CA LEU A 188 8.26 -23.37 12.64
C LEU A 188 7.73 -23.57 11.21
N ALA A 189 8.63 -23.78 10.27
CA ALA A 189 8.29 -24.03 8.89
C ALA A 189 8.83 -25.38 8.43
N VAL A 190 8.02 -26.10 7.69
CA VAL A 190 8.37 -27.39 7.07
C VAL A 190 8.10 -27.34 5.59
N PRO A 191 8.70 -28.18 4.73
CA PRO A 191 8.30 -28.27 3.35
C PRO A 191 6.80 -28.58 3.23
N SER A 192 6.07 -27.89 2.37
CA SER A 192 4.64 -28.16 2.15
C SER A 192 4.39 -29.59 1.70
N SER A 193 5.36 -30.20 0.98
CA SER A 193 5.31 -31.60 0.57
C SER A 193 5.35 -32.60 1.73
N ALA A 194 5.79 -32.20 2.90
CA ALA A 194 5.84 -33.07 4.08
C ALA A 194 4.53 -33.04 4.91
N VAL A 195 3.57 -32.21 4.50
CA VAL A 195 2.25 -32.14 5.14
C VAL A 195 1.25 -32.97 4.32
N HIS A 196 0.77 -34.05 4.87
CA HIS A 196 -0.15 -34.99 4.22
C HIS A 196 -1.51 -34.92 4.87
N GLN A 197 -2.50 -34.30 4.23
CA GLN A 197 -3.89 -34.19 4.74
C GLN A 197 -4.01 -33.64 6.18
N GLY A 198 -3.15 -32.68 6.55
CA GLY A 198 -3.13 -32.10 7.90
C GLY A 198 -2.35 -32.91 8.92
N GLU A 199 -1.56 -33.90 8.49
CA GLU A 199 -0.65 -34.67 9.33
C GLU A 199 0.78 -34.57 8.81
N ILE A 200 1.73 -34.76 9.69
CA ILE A 200 3.15 -34.91 9.38
C ILE A 200 3.67 -36.24 9.91
N PHE A 201 4.76 -36.69 9.31
CA PHE A 201 5.42 -37.91 9.73
C PHE A 201 6.71 -37.55 10.47
N LEU A 202 6.86 -38.05 11.67
CA LEU A 202 8.03 -37.83 12.53
C LEU A 202 8.75 -39.13 12.79
N LEU A 203 10.06 -39.04 12.98
CA LEU A 203 10.88 -40.15 13.44
C LEU A 203 10.83 -40.22 14.98
N GLY A 204 10.18 -41.23 15.51
CA GLY A 204 10.10 -41.50 16.95
C GLY A 204 11.26 -42.35 17.46
N GLU A 205 11.22 -42.67 18.74
CA GLU A 205 12.22 -43.56 19.37
C GLU A 205 12.23 -44.93 18.71
N GLY A 206 13.43 -45.48 18.51
CA GLY A 206 13.61 -46.80 17.87
C GLY A 206 13.37 -46.83 16.37
N ASP A 207 13.49 -45.71 15.70
CA ASP A 207 13.26 -45.54 14.26
C ASP A 207 11.82 -45.89 13.83
N LEU A 208 10.85 -45.57 14.67
CA LEU A 208 9.44 -45.80 14.39
C LEU A 208 8.76 -44.55 13.81
N LEU A 209 8.00 -44.76 12.77
CA LEU A 209 7.20 -43.70 12.17
C LEU A 209 6.05 -43.29 13.09
N GLN A 210 5.98 -42.01 13.42
CA GLN A 210 4.86 -41.40 14.14
C GLN A 210 4.09 -40.50 13.23
N ARG A 211 2.76 -40.65 13.21
CA ARG A 211 1.85 -39.72 12.53
C ARG A 211 1.34 -38.74 13.56
N ARG A 212 1.43 -37.46 13.25
CA ARG A 212 0.95 -36.41 14.14
C ARG A 212 0.14 -35.37 13.38
N PRO A 213 -1.08 -35.08 13.85
CA PRO A 213 -1.87 -34.00 13.30
C PRO A 213 -1.23 -32.65 13.58
N VAL A 214 -1.24 -31.77 12.59
CA VAL A 214 -0.71 -30.40 12.68
C VAL A 214 -1.71 -29.39 12.16
N THR A 215 -1.65 -28.19 12.71
CA THR A 215 -2.39 -27.06 12.18
C THR A 215 -1.44 -26.20 11.39
N VAL A 216 -1.71 -26.08 10.08
CA VAL A 216 -0.96 -25.19 9.19
C VAL A 216 -1.54 -23.79 9.32
N ALA A 217 -0.71 -22.83 9.72
CA ALA A 217 -1.10 -21.44 9.76
C ALA A 217 -1.23 -20.86 8.34
N PHE A 218 -0.26 -21.17 7.48
CA PHE A 218 -0.23 -20.80 6.08
C PHE A 218 0.88 -21.51 5.31
N GLU A 219 0.81 -21.41 3.99
CA GLU A 219 1.86 -21.88 3.10
C GLU A 219 2.43 -20.72 2.29
N GLN A 220 3.75 -20.72 2.11
CA GLN A 220 4.46 -19.70 1.35
C GLN A 220 5.77 -20.25 0.80
N ASN A 221 6.06 -20.00 -0.46
CA ASN A 221 7.32 -20.41 -1.11
C ASN A 221 7.67 -21.90 -0.95
N GLY A 222 6.65 -22.77 -0.99
CA GLY A 222 6.84 -24.21 -0.81
C GLY A 222 7.07 -24.66 0.65
N LEU A 223 6.91 -23.73 1.59
CA LEU A 223 6.96 -23.99 3.02
C LEU A 223 5.57 -23.89 3.64
N ALA A 224 5.23 -24.82 4.53
CA ALA A 224 4.07 -24.76 5.41
C ALA A 224 4.53 -24.30 6.80
N VAL A 225 4.00 -23.18 7.28
CA VAL A 225 4.22 -22.68 8.63
C VAL A 225 3.24 -23.35 9.56
N ILE A 226 3.76 -24.01 10.59
CA ILE A 226 2.99 -24.80 11.55
C ILE A 226 2.64 -23.94 12.77
N GLU A 227 1.36 -23.83 13.05
CA GLU A 227 0.84 -23.11 14.22
C GLU A 227 0.89 -24.00 15.48
N SER A 228 0.57 -25.31 15.31
CA SER A 228 0.55 -26.25 16.41
C SER A 228 0.76 -27.69 15.95
N GLY A 229 1.25 -28.55 16.86
CA GLY A 229 1.46 -29.99 16.60
C GLY A 229 2.90 -30.37 16.30
N LEU A 230 3.83 -29.41 16.18
CA LEU A 230 5.28 -29.67 15.96
C LEU A 230 6.10 -28.87 16.96
N VAL A 231 7.21 -29.46 17.40
CA VAL A 231 8.18 -28.82 18.30
C VAL A 231 9.54 -28.74 17.63
N ALA A 232 10.25 -27.64 17.88
CA ALA A 232 11.59 -27.45 17.32
C ALA A 232 12.56 -28.58 17.79
N GLY A 233 13.32 -29.11 16.84
CA GLY A 233 14.27 -30.18 17.08
C GLY A 233 13.75 -31.60 16.83
N GLU A 234 12.47 -31.76 16.50
CA GLU A 234 11.93 -33.07 16.08
C GLU A 234 12.39 -33.41 14.65
N LEU A 235 12.58 -34.71 14.39
CA LEU A 235 13.00 -35.18 13.07
C LEU A 235 11.80 -35.45 12.19
N LEU A 236 11.67 -34.65 11.14
CA LEU A 236 10.59 -34.74 10.17
C LEU A 236 10.97 -35.70 9.04
N ILE A 237 10.07 -36.61 8.68
CA ILE A 237 10.17 -37.44 7.49
C ILE A 237 9.56 -36.66 6.32
N THR A 238 10.37 -36.32 5.34
CA THR A 238 9.96 -35.51 4.20
C THR A 238 9.46 -36.31 3.00
N ASP A 239 9.80 -37.59 2.97
CA ASP A 239 9.33 -38.54 1.97
C ASP A 239 7.93 -39.05 2.36
N ASP A 240 7.14 -39.46 1.36
CA ASP A 240 5.83 -40.07 1.57
C ASP A 240 5.92 -41.61 1.50
N PRO A 241 6.18 -42.29 2.64
CA PRO A 241 6.27 -43.74 2.65
C PRO A 241 4.85 -44.33 2.43
N MET A 242 4.66 -45.03 1.33
CA MET A 242 3.41 -45.73 1.07
C MET A 242 3.54 -47.24 1.29
N PRO A 243 2.78 -47.84 2.23
CA PRO A 243 1.84 -47.23 3.16
C PRO A 243 2.47 -46.60 4.40
N ALA A 244 2.05 -45.36 4.79
CA ALA A 244 2.50 -44.74 6.03
C ALA A 244 1.71 -45.27 7.23
N ILE A 245 2.21 -46.32 7.86
CA ILE A 245 1.57 -46.97 9.02
C ILE A 245 2.27 -46.48 10.31
N ALA A 246 1.51 -45.96 11.26
CA ALA A 246 2.04 -45.57 12.54
C ALA A 246 2.71 -46.77 13.26
N GLY A 247 3.93 -46.58 13.78
CA GLY A 247 4.72 -47.61 14.42
C GLY A 247 5.52 -48.51 13.47
N MET A 248 5.47 -48.29 12.17
CA MET A 248 6.35 -49.03 11.24
C MET A 248 7.80 -48.58 11.43
N LYS A 249 8.72 -49.53 11.31
CA LYS A 249 10.15 -49.24 11.35
C LYS A 249 10.61 -48.63 10.05
N VAL A 250 11.29 -47.49 10.10
CA VAL A 250 11.86 -46.80 8.96
C VAL A 250 13.37 -46.71 9.06
N THR A 251 14.08 -46.57 7.97
CA THR A 251 15.51 -46.34 7.95
C THR A 251 15.77 -44.88 7.60
N PRO A 252 16.15 -44.05 8.60
CA PRO A 252 16.31 -42.62 8.34
C PRO A 252 17.56 -42.33 7.51
N HIS A 253 17.39 -41.50 6.50
CA HIS A 253 18.49 -40.93 5.74
C HIS A 253 18.39 -39.41 5.80
N ARG A 254 19.47 -38.76 6.24
CA ARG A 254 19.48 -37.30 6.36
C ARG A 254 19.61 -36.64 4.99
N ASN A 255 18.63 -35.83 4.65
CA ASN A 255 18.61 -35.09 3.39
C ASN A 255 19.28 -33.72 3.58
N LYS A 256 20.59 -33.67 3.39
CA LYS A 256 21.40 -32.45 3.58
C LYS A 256 21.09 -31.38 2.52
N ASP A 257 20.74 -31.78 1.32
CA ASP A 257 20.45 -30.86 0.23
C ASP A 257 19.15 -30.10 0.51
N LEU A 258 18.15 -30.78 1.02
CA LEU A 258 16.89 -30.17 1.46
C LEU A 258 17.11 -29.23 2.65
N GLU A 259 17.91 -29.62 3.62
CA GLU A 259 18.24 -28.75 4.76
C GLU A 259 18.94 -27.46 4.32
N GLN A 260 19.89 -27.55 3.40
CA GLN A 260 20.56 -26.37 2.84
C GLN A 260 19.60 -25.49 2.06
N HIS A 261 18.71 -26.09 1.28
CA HIS A 261 17.69 -25.35 0.53
C HIS A 261 16.71 -24.62 1.48
N LEU A 262 16.27 -25.28 2.55
CA LEU A 262 15.41 -24.68 3.56
C LEU A 262 16.10 -23.53 4.30
N GLN A 263 17.39 -23.69 4.62
CA GLN A 263 18.18 -22.59 5.21
C GLN A 263 18.30 -21.39 4.26
N GLN A 264 18.49 -21.62 2.98
CA GLN A 264 18.52 -20.55 1.99
C GLN A 264 17.17 -19.84 1.87
N LEU A 265 16.06 -20.57 1.88
CA LEU A 265 14.72 -20.01 1.84
C LEU A 265 14.40 -19.17 3.10
N THR A 266 14.85 -19.59 4.27
CA THR A 266 14.67 -18.86 5.52
C THR A 266 15.57 -17.63 5.63
N LEU A 267 16.79 -17.69 5.09
CA LEU A 267 17.73 -16.56 5.05
C LEU A 267 17.44 -15.61 3.88
N GLY A 268 16.99 -16.09 2.74
CA GLY A 268 16.67 -15.28 1.57
C GLY A 268 15.39 -14.44 1.72
N ALA A 269 14.54 -14.76 2.68
CA ALA A 269 13.41 -13.92 3.07
C ALA A 269 13.83 -12.70 3.90
N ALA A 270 15.11 -12.60 4.27
CA ALA A 270 15.68 -11.53 5.09
C ALA A 270 16.56 -10.53 4.29
N GLN A 271 16.61 -10.63 2.94
CA GLN A 271 17.36 -9.70 2.08
C GLN A 271 16.45 -8.78 1.30
#